data_17adfdaabc97245737acb9f9908601a7
#
_entry.id   17adfdaabc97245737acb9f9908601a7
#
_cell.length_a   1.000
_cell.length_b   1.000
_cell.length_c   1.000
_cell.angle_alpha   90.00
_cell.angle_beta   90.00
_cell.angle_gamma   90.00
#
_symmetry.space_group_name_H-M   'P 1'
#
loop_
_entity.id
_entity.type
_entity.pdbx_description
1 polymer ?
#
loop_
_entity_poly.entity_id
_entity_poly.type
_entity_poly.pdbx_seq_one_letter_code
_entity_poly.pdbx_strand_id
1 'polypeptide(L)'
;MSSNGTIRKFTTGALAGMLAATALMTAGSALAQEETIKVGILHSLSGTMAISETTLKDVMLMLIEQQNEKGGLLGKKLEAVVVDPASDWPLFAEKARELISQNGVAAVFGCWTSVSRKSVLPVFEELNSVLFYPVQYEGEESQRNVFYTGAAPNQQAIPAVDYLEAEEGVERWVLAGTDYVYPRTTNKILEAYLLAKGVAPEDIMINYTPFGHSDWQTIVSDIKAFGSAGKKTAVVSTINGDANVPFYKELGNQGIKAEDIPVVAFSVGEEELAGIDTTPLVGHLAAWNYFQSVEDPINDEFIAAWKAYKGKDTAVTNDPMEAHYIGFNMWVKAVEAAGTTDSDAVIDALVGVAVPNLSGGYSSMGPNHHITKPVLIGEIQDDGQFEIVSQTPGLVLGDEWSDYLEGSKDLISDWRKPLACGNFNVVTGKCGGAS
;
A
#
# COMPACT_ATOMS: atom_id res chain seq x y z
N MET A 1 32.10 59.81 92.18
CA MET A 1 30.79 59.48 92.74
C MET A 1 30.06 58.71 91.67
N SER A 2 30.16 57.40 91.70
CA SER A 2 29.12 56.44 92.05
C SER A 2 27.85 56.65 91.20
N SER A 3 27.36 55.71 90.40
CA SER A 3 26.93 54.36 90.71
C SER A 3 26.46 53.60 89.46
N ASN A 4 26.80 52.37 89.44
CA ASN A 4 26.10 51.17 89.10
C ASN A 4 24.74 51.24 88.36
N GLY A 5 24.63 50.32 87.37
CA GLY A 5 23.36 49.89 86.81
C GLY A 5 23.48 48.80 85.76
N THR A 6 23.41 47.68 86.21
CA THR A 6 23.17 46.27 85.78
C THR A 6 22.72 45.99 84.35
N ILE A 7 23.44 45.12 83.75
CA ILE A 7 23.19 44.39 82.50
C ILE A 7 22.02 43.41 82.67
N ARG A 8 21.08 43.42 81.75
CA ARG A 8 20.18 42.25 81.45
C ARG A 8 20.31 41.82 80.04
N LYS A 9 20.89 40.64 79.90
CA LYS A 9 20.90 39.79 78.65
C LYS A 9 19.46 39.40 78.40
N PHE A 10 18.95 39.61 77.15
CA PHE A 10 17.82 38.93 76.60
C PHE A 10 18.28 38.24 75.34
N THR A 11 17.99 36.95 75.29
CA THR A 11 18.37 35.89 74.36
C THR A 11 17.76 36.13 72.96
N THR A 12 18.60 36.18 71.98
CA THR A 12 18.33 35.97 70.57
C THR A 12 18.17 34.47 70.34
N GLY A 13 16.94 34.06 70.09
CA GLY A 13 16.65 32.65 69.74
C GLY A 13 15.20 32.48 69.35
N ALA A 14 14.81 32.86 68.07
CA ALA A 14 13.64 32.37 67.39
C ALA A 14 13.41 33.15 66.08
N LEU A 15 14.33 33.08 65.10
CA LEU A 15 14.04 33.55 63.71
C LEU A 15 14.82 32.76 62.64
N ALA A 16 15.28 31.56 62.97
CA ALA A 16 16.00 30.74 62.00
C ALA A 16 15.23 29.44 61.57
N GLY A 17 13.91 29.38 61.93
CA GLY A 17 13.11 28.15 61.74
C GLY A 17 12.01 28.27 60.66
N MET A 18 11.85 29.37 59.89
CA MET A 18 10.73 29.57 58.97
C MET A 18 11.14 29.80 57.49
N LEU A 19 12.39 29.69 57.15
CA LEU A 19 12.86 29.86 55.76
C LEU A 19 13.30 28.51 55.09
N ALA A 20 13.17 27.38 55.76
CA ALA A 20 13.53 26.06 55.24
C ALA A 20 12.33 25.20 54.76
N ALA A 21 11.08 25.68 54.94
CA ALA A 21 9.86 24.91 54.62
C ALA A 21 9.19 25.34 53.31
N THR A 22 9.67 26.37 52.61
CA THR A 22 9.10 26.83 51.34
C THR A 22 9.90 26.50 50.10
N ALA A 23 11.03 25.77 50.24
CA ALA A 23 11.89 25.36 49.10
C ALA A 23 11.67 23.92 48.62
N LEU A 24 10.66 23.19 49.16
CA LEU A 24 10.39 21.78 48.78
C LEU A 24 9.07 21.56 48.02
N MET A 25 8.39 22.59 47.54
CA MET A 25 7.13 22.45 46.78
C MET A 25 7.19 23.05 45.36
N THR A 26 8.39 23.23 44.80
CA THR A 26 8.57 23.43 43.35
C THR A 26 9.44 22.32 42.74
N ALA A 27 9.30 21.08 43.22
CA ALA A 27 9.65 19.93 42.40
C ALA A 27 8.62 19.90 41.29
N GLY A 28 8.99 20.54 40.19
CA GLY A 28 8.16 20.70 39.03
C GLY A 28 7.49 19.40 38.63
N SER A 29 6.25 19.49 38.29
CA SER A 29 5.64 18.63 37.31
C SER A 29 6.47 18.82 36.03
N ALA A 30 7.61 18.12 35.91
CA ALA A 30 8.08 17.68 34.64
C ALA A 30 6.92 16.84 34.15
N LEU A 31 6.11 17.38 33.27
CA LEU A 31 5.19 16.60 32.46
C LEU A 31 6.09 15.53 31.85
N ALA A 32 6.06 14.34 32.41
CA ALA A 32 6.63 13.18 31.76
C ALA A 32 5.96 13.19 30.39
N GLN A 33 6.70 13.47 29.34
CA GLN A 33 6.23 13.35 27.98
C GLN A 33 5.70 11.93 27.90
N GLU A 34 4.38 11.76 27.71
CA GLU A 34 3.79 10.41 27.58
C GLU A 34 4.57 9.73 26.48
N GLU A 35 5.22 8.61 26.82
CA GLU A 35 5.96 7.82 25.84
C GLU A 35 4.97 7.28 24.81
N THR A 36 5.09 7.72 23.56
CA THR A 36 4.27 7.26 22.44
C THR A 36 4.94 6.13 21.67
N ILE A 37 4.15 5.31 20.99
CA ILE A 37 4.65 4.39 19.96
C ILE A 37 4.50 5.11 18.61
N LYS A 38 5.61 5.38 17.95
CA LYS A 38 5.61 6.08 16.67
C LYS A 38 5.38 5.12 15.52
N VAL A 39 4.53 5.52 14.59
CA VAL A 39 4.18 4.79 13.37
C VAL A 39 4.56 5.63 12.17
N GLY A 40 5.41 5.11 11.29
CA GLY A 40 5.85 5.79 10.07
C GLY A 40 4.82 5.66 8.95
N ILE A 41 4.57 6.76 8.26
CA ILE A 41 3.71 6.82 7.07
C ILE A 41 4.55 7.37 5.92
N LEU A 42 4.80 6.53 4.91
CA LEU A 42 5.71 6.80 3.80
C LEU A 42 4.94 6.76 2.48
N HIS A 43 4.30 7.87 2.13
CA HIS A 43 3.50 8.02 0.91
C HIS A 43 3.80 9.33 0.20
N SER A 44 3.81 9.31 -1.15
CA SER A 44 3.97 10.52 -1.96
C SER A 44 2.73 11.40 -1.85
N LEU A 45 2.91 12.60 -1.32
CA LEU A 45 1.87 13.63 -1.20
C LEU A 45 1.99 14.65 -2.32
N SER A 46 3.02 14.54 -3.14
CA SER A 46 3.28 15.37 -4.32
C SER A 46 3.89 14.50 -5.45
N GLY A 47 3.92 15.04 -6.68
CA GLY A 47 4.40 14.34 -7.86
C GLY A 47 3.34 13.43 -8.51
N THR A 48 3.78 12.57 -9.45
CA THR A 48 2.91 11.76 -10.33
C THR A 48 2.06 10.72 -9.60
N MET A 49 2.45 10.30 -8.40
CA MET A 49 1.74 9.30 -7.60
C MET A 49 0.83 9.91 -6.53
N ALA A 50 0.81 11.24 -6.37
CA ALA A 50 0.00 11.90 -5.34
C ALA A 50 -1.51 11.61 -5.47
N ILE A 51 -2.00 11.41 -6.69
CA ILE A 51 -3.40 11.06 -6.97
C ILE A 51 -3.82 9.77 -6.25
N SER A 52 -2.93 8.80 -6.15
CA SER A 52 -3.20 7.48 -5.55
C SER A 52 -2.75 7.39 -4.09
N GLU A 53 -1.73 8.17 -3.68
CA GLU A 53 -1.09 7.98 -2.36
C GLU A 53 -1.57 8.93 -1.25
N THR A 54 -2.14 10.08 -1.60
CA THR A 54 -2.55 11.09 -0.58
C THR A 54 -3.61 10.55 0.38
N THR A 55 -4.59 9.81 -0.13
CA THR A 55 -5.65 9.21 0.69
C THR A 55 -5.14 8.08 1.57
N LEU A 56 -4.07 7.38 1.16
CA LEU A 56 -3.44 6.33 1.97
C LEU A 56 -2.79 6.88 3.25
N LYS A 57 -2.19 8.07 3.18
CA LYS A 57 -1.75 8.80 4.38
C LYS A 57 -2.94 9.09 5.30
N ASP A 58 -4.05 9.56 4.74
CA ASP A 58 -5.22 9.95 5.54
C ASP A 58 -5.88 8.74 6.21
N VAL A 59 -6.00 7.60 5.52
CA VAL A 59 -6.55 6.39 6.14
C VAL A 59 -5.69 5.88 7.28
N MET A 60 -4.36 5.95 7.15
CA MET A 60 -3.47 5.58 8.24
C MET A 60 -3.62 6.49 9.46
N LEU A 61 -3.79 7.80 9.24
CA LEU A 61 -4.07 8.76 10.33
C LEU A 61 -5.39 8.43 11.03
N MET A 62 -6.45 8.11 10.28
CA MET A 62 -7.73 7.69 10.84
C MET A 62 -7.59 6.40 11.67
N LEU A 63 -6.89 5.38 11.17
CA LEU A 63 -6.70 4.12 11.88
C LEU A 63 -5.91 4.31 13.19
N ILE A 64 -4.89 5.15 13.18
CA ILE A 64 -4.11 5.51 14.38
C ILE A 64 -5.00 6.24 15.39
N GLU A 65 -5.83 7.19 14.97
CA GLU A 65 -6.78 7.90 15.82
C GLU A 65 -7.77 6.92 16.47
N GLN A 66 -8.38 6.04 15.68
CA GLN A 66 -9.31 5.01 16.17
C GLN A 66 -8.64 4.05 17.17
N GLN A 67 -7.37 3.67 16.95
CA GLN A 67 -6.65 2.84 17.91
C GLN A 67 -6.36 3.59 19.22
N ASN A 68 -6.08 4.89 19.13
CA ASN A 68 -5.89 5.73 20.30
C ASN A 68 -7.17 5.92 21.11
N GLU A 69 -8.33 6.00 20.46
CA GLU A 69 -9.64 6.02 21.12
C GLU A 69 -9.93 4.72 21.87
N LYS A 70 -9.46 3.57 21.34
CA LYS A 70 -9.54 2.25 22.02
C LYS A 70 -8.56 2.09 23.18
N GLY A 71 -7.70 3.08 23.43
CA GLY A 71 -6.72 3.07 24.55
C GLY A 71 -5.26 2.95 24.09
N GLY A 72 -4.98 3.07 22.82
CA GLY A 72 -3.64 2.97 22.26
C GLY A 72 -3.14 1.53 22.10
N LEU A 73 -1.84 1.31 22.28
CA LEU A 73 -1.18 0.02 22.12
C LEU A 73 -0.15 -0.19 23.24
N LEU A 74 -0.19 -1.31 23.93
CA LEU A 74 0.65 -1.58 25.13
C LEU A 74 0.57 -0.47 26.20
N GLY A 75 -0.60 0.15 26.35
CA GLY A 75 -0.83 1.25 27.30
C GLY A 75 -0.23 2.60 26.89
N LYS A 76 0.24 2.73 25.65
CA LYS A 76 0.80 3.96 25.07
C LYS A 76 -0.05 4.43 23.91
N LYS A 77 -0.11 5.74 23.68
CA LYS A 77 -0.71 6.28 22.45
C LYS A 77 0.19 6.05 21.25
N LEU A 78 -0.44 5.88 20.09
CA LEU A 78 0.24 5.89 18.82
C LEU A 78 0.43 7.34 18.33
N GLU A 79 1.59 7.62 17.73
CA GLU A 79 1.96 8.88 17.13
C GLU A 79 2.35 8.67 15.68
N ALA A 80 1.63 9.31 14.75
CA ALA A 80 1.95 9.24 13.34
C ALA A 80 3.15 10.13 12.99
N VAL A 81 4.12 9.59 12.25
CA VAL A 81 5.21 10.34 11.64
C VAL A 81 5.07 10.26 10.13
N VAL A 82 4.62 11.34 9.51
CA VAL A 82 4.33 11.41 8.07
C VAL A 82 5.51 12.03 7.34
N VAL A 83 5.93 11.42 6.24
CA VAL A 83 6.94 11.96 5.34
C VAL A 83 6.45 11.92 3.89
N ASP A 84 6.87 12.90 3.09
CA ASP A 84 6.58 13.00 1.65
C ASP A 84 7.86 12.73 0.84
N PRO A 85 7.98 11.60 0.15
CA PRO A 85 9.07 11.33 -0.78
C PRO A 85 8.83 11.89 -2.19
N ALA A 86 7.75 12.65 -2.43
CA ALA A 86 7.48 13.44 -3.64
C ALA A 86 7.56 12.65 -4.96
N SER A 87 7.19 11.37 -4.97
CA SER A 87 7.32 10.45 -6.14
C SER A 87 8.75 10.33 -6.66
N ASP A 88 9.75 10.57 -5.81
CA ASP A 88 11.18 10.43 -6.10
C ASP A 88 11.73 9.17 -5.42
N TRP A 89 12.14 8.19 -6.21
CA TRP A 89 12.50 6.86 -5.68
C TRP A 89 13.74 6.87 -4.76
N PRO A 90 14.84 7.59 -5.05
CA PRO A 90 15.93 7.81 -4.10
C PRO A 90 15.47 8.44 -2.79
N LEU A 91 14.57 9.42 -2.85
CA LEU A 91 14.06 10.11 -1.66
C LEU A 91 13.22 9.17 -0.78
N PHE A 92 12.55 8.16 -1.33
CA PHE A 92 11.90 7.11 -0.53
C PHE A 92 12.88 6.43 0.43
N ALA A 93 14.08 6.06 -0.04
CA ALA A 93 15.11 5.43 0.80
C ALA A 93 15.64 6.37 1.90
N GLU A 94 15.83 7.65 1.57
CA GLU A 94 16.23 8.65 2.56
C GLU A 94 15.16 8.84 3.62
N LYS A 95 13.90 8.96 3.22
CA LYS A 95 12.75 9.13 4.13
C LYS A 95 12.48 7.89 4.98
N ALA A 96 12.66 6.69 4.43
CA ALA A 96 12.61 5.46 5.22
C ALA A 96 13.68 5.45 6.32
N ARG A 97 14.92 5.83 5.97
CA ARG A 97 16.02 5.94 6.95
C ARG A 97 15.75 7.01 8.01
N GLU A 98 15.17 8.15 7.63
CA GLU A 98 14.74 9.19 8.56
C GLU A 98 13.71 8.67 9.56
N LEU A 99 12.66 8.00 9.08
CA LEU A 99 11.62 7.41 9.92
C LEU A 99 12.19 6.42 10.93
N ILE A 100 13.05 5.51 10.48
CA ILE A 100 13.56 4.42 11.33
C ILE A 100 14.65 4.95 12.29
N SER A 101 15.69 5.60 11.78
CA SER A 101 16.88 5.92 12.56
C SER A 101 16.80 7.22 13.36
N GLN A 102 16.03 8.22 12.87
CA GLN A 102 15.92 9.52 13.54
C GLN A 102 14.63 9.63 14.34
N ASN A 103 13.51 9.17 13.79
CA ASN A 103 12.21 9.25 14.46
C ASN A 103 11.93 8.04 15.37
N GLY A 104 12.57 6.90 15.14
CA GLY A 104 12.43 5.69 15.95
C GLY A 104 11.04 5.06 15.82
N VAL A 105 10.48 5.00 14.60
CA VAL A 105 9.17 4.39 14.36
C VAL A 105 9.21 2.88 14.57
N ALA A 106 8.15 2.31 15.11
CA ALA A 106 8.02 0.89 15.38
C ALA A 106 7.70 0.06 14.14
N ALA A 107 7.01 0.66 13.17
CA ALA A 107 6.73 0.09 11.86
C ALA A 107 6.49 1.23 10.86
N VAL A 108 6.62 0.92 9.57
CA VAL A 108 6.30 1.84 8.48
C VAL A 108 5.19 1.24 7.61
N PHE A 109 4.22 2.08 7.27
CA PHE A 109 3.16 1.78 6.31
C PHE A 109 3.35 2.67 5.11
N GLY A 110 3.49 2.08 3.91
CA GLY A 110 3.73 2.93 2.77
C GLY A 110 4.30 2.27 1.53
N CYS A 111 4.80 3.14 0.67
CA CYS A 111 5.11 2.90 -0.73
C CYS A 111 3.83 2.63 -1.55
N TRP A 112 3.93 2.91 -2.85
CA TRP A 112 2.95 2.49 -3.84
C TRP A 112 3.63 1.69 -4.95
N THR A 113 4.57 2.31 -5.64
CA THR A 113 5.24 1.68 -6.77
C THR A 113 6.24 0.61 -6.32
N SER A 114 6.39 -0.45 -7.10
CA SER A 114 7.41 -1.47 -6.82
C SER A 114 8.82 -0.89 -6.83
N VAL A 115 9.07 0.15 -7.63
CA VAL A 115 10.38 0.82 -7.63
C VAL A 115 10.63 1.58 -6.33
N SER A 116 9.60 2.22 -5.73
CA SER A 116 9.76 2.86 -4.40
C SER A 116 10.00 1.81 -3.32
N ARG A 117 9.22 0.70 -3.33
CA ARG A 117 9.45 -0.43 -2.40
C ARG A 117 10.88 -0.96 -2.52
N LYS A 118 11.33 -1.28 -3.74
CA LYS A 118 12.69 -1.79 -3.96
C LYS A 118 13.79 -0.82 -3.52
N SER A 119 13.55 0.48 -3.59
CA SER A 119 14.48 1.50 -3.09
C SER A 119 14.66 1.46 -1.57
N VAL A 120 13.62 1.10 -0.83
CA VAL A 120 13.64 1.06 0.65
C VAL A 120 14.07 -0.28 1.23
N LEU A 121 13.98 -1.40 0.48
CA LEU A 121 14.32 -2.73 0.99
C LEU A 121 15.68 -2.80 1.69
N PRO A 122 16.79 -2.26 1.12
CA PRO A 122 18.08 -2.28 1.79
C PRO A 122 18.10 -1.54 3.13
N VAL A 123 17.28 -0.48 3.26
CA VAL A 123 17.17 0.31 4.49
C VAL A 123 16.45 -0.49 5.57
N PHE A 124 15.35 -1.17 5.23
CA PHE A 124 14.61 -2.02 6.18
C PHE A 124 15.43 -3.23 6.63
N GLU A 125 16.21 -3.82 5.73
CA GLU A 125 17.12 -4.92 6.05
C GLU A 125 18.25 -4.45 6.98
N GLU A 126 18.95 -3.37 6.62
CA GLU A 126 20.07 -2.82 7.38
C GLU A 126 19.67 -2.40 8.80
N LEU A 127 18.50 -1.74 8.93
CA LEU A 127 18.03 -1.18 10.19
C LEU A 127 17.06 -2.12 10.93
N ASN A 128 16.81 -3.31 10.41
CA ASN A 128 15.91 -4.33 10.96
C ASN A 128 14.55 -3.74 11.38
N SER A 129 13.86 -3.06 10.48
CA SER A 129 12.54 -2.48 10.71
C SER A 129 11.48 -3.20 9.88
N VAL A 130 10.20 -2.88 10.09
CA VAL A 130 9.06 -3.55 9.47
C VAL A 130 8.35 -2.60 8.51
N LEU A 131 8.12 -3.06 7.27
CA LEU A 131 7.31 -2.38 6.26
C LEU A 131 6.02 -3.15 5.97
N PHE A 132 4.88 -2.49 6.05
CA PHE A 132 3.63 -2.96 5.48
C PHE A 132 3.39 -2.29 4.14
N TYR A 133 3.39 -3.09 3.07
CA TYR A 133 3.23 -2.65 1.70
C TYR A 133 1.80 -2.94 1.20
N PRO A 134 0.96 -1.90 0.96
CA PRO A 134 -0.48 -2.07 0.80
C PRO A 134 -0.96 -2.22 -0.65
N VAL A 135 -0.06 -2.33 -1.62
CA VAL A 135 -0.41 -2.19 -3.04
C VAL A 135 -0.11 -3.50 -3.78
N GLN A 136 -0.89 -3.75 -4.84
CA GLN A 136 -0.60 -4.85 -5.76
C GLN A 136 0.82 -4.73 -6.33
N TYR A 137 1.43 -5.87 -6.65
CA TYR A 137 2.78 -5.89 -7.18
C TYR A 137 3.04 -7.13 -8.06
N GLU A 138 4.18 -7.15 -8.69
CA GLU A 138 4.57 -8.18 -9.66
C GLU A 138 4.95 -9.53 -9.08
N GLY A 139 4.97 -9.71 -7.76
CA GLY A 139 5.61 -10.89 -7.17
C GLY A 139 7.13 -10.85 -7.36
N GLU A 140 7.75 -12.04 -7.50
CA GLU A 140 9.19 -12.23 -7.73
C GLU A 140 10.05 -11.59 -6.63
N GLU A 141 9.52 -11.58 -5.40
CA GLU A 141 10.16 -10.99 -4.23
C GLU A 141 9.58 -11.60 -2.95
N SER A 142 10.45 -11.98 -2.04
CA SER A 142 10.11 -12.28 -0.66
C SER A 142 11.18 -11.68 0.25
N GLN A 143 10.79 -10.81 1.16
CA GLN A 143 11.71 -10.07 2.03
C GLN A 143 11.25 -10.17 3.49
N ARG A 144 12.17 -10.58 4.39
CA ARG A 144 11.85 -10.81 5.80
C ARG A 144 11.18 -9.61 6.49
N ASN A 145 11.61 -8.41 6.14
CA ASN A 145 11.17 -7.18 6.78
C ASN A 145 9.92 -6.54 6.13
N VAL A 146 9.33 -7.19 5.11
CA VAL A 146 8.18 -6.66 4.38
C VAL A 146 6.98 -7.59 4.49
N PHE A 147 5.82 -7.01 4.78
CA PHE A 147 4.51 -7.66 4.79
C PHE A 147 3.67 -7.11 3.66
N TYR A 148 3.32 -7.99 2.72
CA TYR A 148 2.62 -7.65 1.47
C TYR A 148 1.13 -7.80 1.70
N THR A 149 0.42 -6.69 1.86
CA THR A 149 -1.02 -6.66 2.09
C THR A 149 -1.84 -6.32 0.84
N GLY A 150 -1.16 -5.93 -0.24
CA GLY A 150 -1.73 -5.83 -1.58
C GLY A 150 -1.63 -7.15 -2.35
N ALA A 151 -2.19 -7.18 -3.56
CA ALA A 151 -2.30 -8.38 -4.39
C ALA A 151 -0.96 -8.82 -5.00
N ALA A 152 -0.68 -10.13 -5.00
CA ALA A 152 0.27 -10.77 -5.87
C ALA A 152 -0.38 -11.12 -7.25
N PRO A 153 0.37 -11.51 -8.29
CA PRO A 153 -0.19 -11.78 -9.61
C PRO A 153 -1.29 -12.84 -9.63
N ASN A 154 -1.22 -13.87 -8.78
CA ASN A 154 -2.25 -14.88 -8.63
C ASN A 154 -3.52 -14.38 -7.92
N GLN A 155 -3.47 -13.19 -7.33
CA GLN A 155 -4.59 -12.52 -6.67
C GLN A 155 -5.16 -11.33 -7.48
N GLN A 156 -4.69 -11.10 -8.70
CA GLN A 156 -5.17 -10.00 -9.55
C GLN A 156 -5.00 -10.33 -11.04
N ALA A 157 -3.76 -10.36 -11.53
CA ALA A 157 -3.44 -10.36 -12.95
C ALA A 157 -3.90 -11.67 -13.66
N ILE A 158 -3.61 -12.81 -13.07
CA ILE A 158 -3.99 -14.12 -13.64
C ILE A 158 -5.52 -14.30 -13.65
N PRO A 159 -6.25 -14.12 -12.53
CA PRO A 159 -7.70 -14.23 -12.51
C PRO A 159 -8.42 -13.24 -13.44
N ALA A 160 -7.87 -12.03 -13.63
CA ALA A 160 -8.44 -11.05 -14.55
C ALA A 160 -8.36 -11.51 -16.03
N VAL A 161 -7.23 -12.12 -16.42
CA VAL A 161 -7.07 -12.70 -17.75
C VAL A 161 -8.01 -13.89 -17.93
N ASP A 162 -8.13 -14.76 -16.93
CA ASP A 162 -9.05 -15.90 -16.98
C ASP A 162 -10.51 -15.44 -17.13
N TYR A 163 -10.91 -14.39 -16.41
CA TYR A 163 -12.25 -13.80 -16.55
C TYR A 163 -12.48 -13.28 -17.98
N LEU A 164 -11.57 -12.48 -18.51
CA LEU A 164 -11.70 -11.92 -19.87
C LEU A 164 -11.77 -13.01 -20.95
N GLU A 165 -11.02 -14.09 -20.80
CA GLU A 165 -11.06 -15.22 -21.72
C GLU A 165 -12.40 -15.97 -21.63
N ALA A 166 -12.84 -16.29 -20.38
CA ALA A 166 -14.00 -17.14 -20.14
C ALA A 166 -15.33 -16.42 -20.37
N GLU A 167 -15.46 -15.17 -19.90
CA GLU A 167 -16.73 -14.45 -19.89
C GLU A 167 -16.84 -13.47 -21.06
N GLU A 168 -15.72 -12.87 -21.50
CA GLU A 168 -15.68 -11.90 -22.60
C GLU A 168 -15.26 -12.53 -23.94
N GLY A 169 -14.76 -13.77 -23.94
CA GLY A 169 -14.29 -14.47 -25.14
C GLY A 169 -13.06 -13.81 -25.77
N VAL A 170 -12.16 -13.23 -24.97
CA VAL A 170 -10.96 -12.56 -25.46
C VAL A 170 -9.95 -13.55 -25.99
N GLU A 171 -9.46 -13.31 -27.20
CA GLU A 171 -8.45 -14.11 -27.90
C GLU A 171 -7.19 -13.31 -28.25
N ARG A 172 -7.23 -11.96 -28.14
CA ARG A 172 -6.09 -11.06 -28.40
C ARG A 172 -5.87 -10.11 -27.24
N TRP A 173 -4.62 -9.83 -26.96
CA TRP A 173 -4.22 -9.18 -25.72
C TRP A 173 -3.31 -8.01 -25.97
N VAL A 174 -3.65 -6.87 -25.41
CA VAL A 174 -2.77 -5.69 -25.34
C VAL A 174 -2.33 -5.55 -23.88
N LEU A 175 -1.04 -5.71 -23.62
CA LEU A 175 -0.45 -5.53 -22.30
C LEU A 175 0.20 -4.13 -22.27
N ALA A 176 -0.52 -3.14 -21.73
CA ALA A 176 -0.09 -1.74 -21.70
C ALA A 176 0.31 -1.34 -20.28
N GLY A 177 1.50 -0.76 -20.11
CA GLY A 177 1.98 -0.42 -18.77
C GLY A 177 2.92 0.77 -18.70
N THR A 178 3.10 1.27 -17.50
CA THR A 178 4.15 2.24 -17.18
C THR A 178 5.52 1.56 -17.22
N ASP A 179 6.54 2.25 -17.73
CA ASP A 179 7.87 1.67 -17.93
C ASP A 179 8.71 1.58 -16.66
N TYR A 180 8.42 0.58 -15.82
CA TYR A 180 9.21 0.26 -14.63
C TYR A 180 8.99 -1.22 -14.23
N VAL A 181 9.57 -1.65 -13.10
CA VAL A 181 9.66 -3.07 -12.71
C VAL A 181 8.30 -3.77 -12.62
N TYR A 182 7.27 -3.14 -12.00
CA TYR A 182 5.97 -3.78 -11.82
C TYR A 182 5.30 -4.14 -13.17
N PRO A 183 5.03 -3.18 -14.09
CA PRO A 183 4.40 -3.51 -15.36
C PRO A 183 5.23 -4.47 -16.21
N ARG A 184 6.57 -4.26 -16.27
CA ARG A 184 7.44 -5.13 -17.06
C ARG A 184 7.44 -6.58 -16.58
N THR A 185 7.45 -6.79 -15.27
CA THR A 185 7.42 -8.14 -14.70
C THR A 185 6.03 -8.76 -14.80
N THR A 186 4.98 -8.02 -14.42
CA THR A 186 3.59 -8.50 -14.52
C THR A 186 3.23 -8.85 -15.97
N ASN A 187 3.57 -8.00 -16.94
CA ASN A 187 3.29 -8.27 -18.33
C ASN A 187 4.11 -9.45 -18.86
N LYS A 188 5.35 -9.67 -18.37
CA LYS A 188 6.14 -10.85 -18.70
C LYS A 188 5.51 -12.13 -18.15
N ILE A 189 4.97 -12.09 -16.94
CA ILE A 189 4.21 -13.22 -16.36
C ILE A 189 2.97 -13.49 -17.21
N LEU A 190 2.20 -12.45 -17.55
CA LEU A 190 1.00 -12.59 -18.38
C LEU A 190 1.30 -13.07 -19.80
N GLU A 191 2.36 -12.58 -20.44
CA GLU A 191 2.80 -13.09 -21.74
C GLU A 191 3.10 -14.58 -21.67
N ALA A 192 3.90 -15.00 -20.68
CA ALA A 192 4.24 -16.41 -20.48
C ALA A 192 2.99 -17.27 -20.18
N TYR A 193 2.08 -16.76 -19.38
CA TYR A 193 0.80 -17.40 -19.06
C TYR A 193 -0.06 -17.58 -20.32
N LEU A 194 -0.25 -16.53 -21.11
CA LEU A 194 -1.03 -16.55 -22.33
C LEU A 194 -0.44 -17.53 -23.37
N LEU A 195 0.88 -17.51 -23.55
CA LEU A 195 1.57 -18.47 -24.42
C LEU A 195 1.40 -19.92 -23.94
N ALA A 196 1.43 -20.16 -22.63
CA ALA A 196 1.19 -21.49 -22.06
C ALA A 196 -0.26 -21.96 -22.27
N LYS A 197 -1.23 -21.04 -22.36
CA LYS A 197 -2.64 -21.31 -22.73
C LYS A 197 -2.83 -21.52 -24.23
N GLY A 198 -1.79 -21.31 -25.07
CA GLY A 198 -1.82 -21.51 -26.51
C GLY A 198 -2.18 -20.26 -27.32
N VAL A 199 -2.19 -19.08 -26.71
CA VAL A 199 -2.33 -17.81 -27.44
C VAL A 199 -1.11 -17.64 -28.34
N ALA A 200 -1.32 -17.29 -29.62
CA ALA A 200 -0.22 -17.10 -30.56
C ALA A 200 0.55 -15.78 -30.26
N PRO A 201 1.88 -15.73 -30.42
CA PRO A 201 2.66 -14.52 -30.14
C PRO A 201 2.17 -13.27 -30.90
N GLU A 202 1.65 -13.43 -32.11
CA GLU A 202 1.06 -12.35 -32.92
C GLU A 202 -0.25 -11.81 -32.37
N ASP A 203 -0.87 -12.51 -31.42
CA ASP A 203 -2.09 -12.07 -30.72
C ASP A 203 -1.77 -11.41 -29.37
N ILE A 204 -0.50 -11.10 -29.11
CA ILE A 204 -0.05 -10.38 -27.94
C ILE A 204 0.70 -9.12 -28.37
N MET A 205 0.23 -7.93 -27.94
CA MET A 205 0.88 -6.65 -28.16
C MET A 205 1.30 -6.07 -26.81
N ILE A 206 2.55 -5.62 -26.69
CA ILE A 206 3.08 -5.05 -25.44
C ILE A 206 3.55 -3.62 -25.67
N ASN A 207 3.10 -2.68 -24.84
CA ASN A 207 3.48 -1.29 -24.86
C ASN A 207 3.85 -0.76 -23.49
N TYR A 208 4.91 0.05 -23.43
CA TYR A 208 5.32 0.75 -22.21
C TYR A 208 5.49 2.25 -22.45
N THR A 209 5.08 3.04 -21.46
CA THR A 209 5.22 4.50 -21.46
C THR A 209 5.87 4.98 -20.17
N PRO A 210 6.60 6.10 -20.17
CA PRO A 210 7.16 6.65 -18.93
C PRO A 210 6.05 7.10 -17.96
N PHE A 211 6.39 7.28 -16.68
CA PHE A 211 5.51 7.93 -15.72
C PHE A 211 5.06 9.31 -16.23
N GLY A 212 3.81 9.68 -15.97
CA GLY A 212 3.25 10.97 -16.39
C GLY A 212 3.05 11.10 -17.90
N HIS A 213 3.04 10.00 -18.65
CA HIS A 213 2.79 10.02 -20.08
C HIS A 213 1.38 10.57 -20.39
N SER A 214 1.30 11.53 -21.33
CA SER A 214 0.05 12.23 -21.63
C SER A 214 -0.38 12.20 -23.09
N ASP A 215 0.49 11.79 -24.02
CA ASP A 215 0.19 11.70 -25.46
C ASP A 215 -0.10 10.27 -25.89
N TRP A 216 -1.34 9.84 -25.71
CA TRP A 216 -1.78 8.47 -25.99
C TRP A 216 -2.29 8.24 -27.40
N GLN A 217 -2.33 9.28 -28.27
CA GLN A 217 -2.97 9.22 -29.59
C GLN A 217 -2.46 8.03 -30.43
N THR A 218 -1.15 7.88 -30.55
CA THR A 218 -0.56 6.82 -31.37
C THR A 218 -0.83 5.44 -30.79
N ILE A 219 -0.59 5.27 -29.48
CA ILE A 219 -0.77 3.96 -28.81
C ILE A 219 -2.23 3.51 -28.89
N VAL A 220 -3.19 4.41 -28.64
CA VAL A 220 -4.62 4.08 -28.72
C VAL A 220 -5.04 3.79 -30.16
N SER A 221 -4.47 4.47 -31.17
CA SER A 221 -4.67 4.13 -32.58
C SER A 221 -4.14 2.75 -32.93
N ASP A 222 -2.98 2.36 -32.40
CA ASP A 222 -2.40 1.03 -32.60
C ASP A 222 -3.25 -0.05 -31.90
N ILE A 223 -3.76 0.21 -30.68
CA ILE A 223 -4.71 -0.66 -29.98
C ILE A 223 -5.95 -0.89 -30.83
N LYS A 224 -6.54 0.19 -31.38
CA LYS A 224 -7.72 0.13 -32.24
C LYS A 224 -7.46 -0.69 -33.52
N ALA A 225 -6.32 -0.45 -34.15
CA ALA A 225 -5.91 -1.20 -35.35
C ALA A 225 -5.68 -2.68 -35.05
N PHE A 226 -5.03 -2.97 -33.92
CA PHE A 226 -4.80 -4.34 -33.45
C PHE A 226 -6.12 -5.06 -33.17
N GLY A 227 -7.08 -4.39 -32.50
CA GLY A 227 -8.39 -4.94 -32.18
C GLY A 227 -9.32 -5.13 -33.39
N SER A 228 -8.99 -4.54 -34.56
CA SER A 228 -9.81 -4.68 -35.77
C SER A 228 -9.57 -5.98 -36.55
N ALA A 229 -8.70 -6.88 -36.07
CA ALA A 229 -8.31 -8.10 -36.79
C ALA A 229 -9.31 -9.27 -36.71
N GLY A 230 -10.52 -9.05 -36.23
CA GLY A 230 -11.62 -10.05 -36.26
C GLY A 230 -11.61 -11.05 -35.09
N LYS A 231 -10.71 -10.90 -34.11
CA LYS A 231 -10.72 -11.62 -32.85
C LYS A 231 -11.07 -10.65 -31.72
N LYS A 232 -11.81 -11.09 -30.72
CA LYS A 232 -12.12 -10.27 -29.53
C LYS A 232 -10.80 -9.90 -28.83
N THR A 233 -10.60 -8.63 -28.63
CA THR A 233 -9.37 -8.06 -28.07
C THR A 233 -9.66 -7.37 -26.75
N ALA A 234 -8.76 -7.47 -25.77
CA ALA A 234 -8.81 -6.68 -24.54
C ALA A 234 -7.47 -5.99 -24.28
N VAL A 235 -7.53 -4.92 -23.49
CA VAL A 235 -6.36 -4.26 -22.92
C VAL A 235 -6.23 -4.67 -21.45
N VAL A 236 -5.10 -5.21 -21.07
CA VAL A 236 -4.70 -5.36 -19.66
C VAL A 236 -3.80 -4.16 -19.32
N SER A 237 -4.29 -3.31 -18.43
CA SER A 237 -3.63 -2.05 -18.07
C SER A 237 -2.89 -2.16 -16.74
N THR A 238 -1.57 -2.05 -16.82
CA THR A 238 -0.64 -1.85 -15.70
C THR A 238 -0.09 -0.41 -15.67
N ILE A 239 -0.89 0.55 -16.18
CA ILE A 239 -0.57 1.98 -16.16
C ILE A 239 -0.82 2.51 -14.75
N ASN A 240 0.11 3.32 -14.23
CA ASN A 240 0.06 3.85 -12.87
C ASN A 240 0.01 5.38 -12.83
N GLY A 241 -0.62 5.89 -11.77
CA GLY A 241 -0.66 7.32 -11.46
C GLY A 241 -1.49 8.13 -12.44
N ASP A 242 -1.12 9.39 -12.58
CA ASP A 242 -1.84 10.41 -13.36
C ASP A 242 -1.93 10.13 -14.88
N ALA A 243 -1.09 9.21 -15.40
CA ALA A 243 -1.14 8.77 -16.81
C ALA A 243 -2.43 8.03 -17.19
N ASN A 244 -3.17 7.48 -16.23
CA ASN A 244 -4.47 6.85 -16.47
C ASN A 244 -5.51 7.83 -17.02
N VAL A 245 -5.56 9.06 -16.52
CA VAL A 245 -6.53 10.07 -16.92
C VAL A 245 -6.49 10.35 -18.44
N PRO A 246 -5.35 10.74 -19.03
CA PRO A 246 -5.26 10.97 -20.48
C PRO A 246 -5.39 9.68 -21.30
N PHE A 247 -5.01 8.51 -20.77
CA PHE A 247 -5.20 7.22 -21.44
C PHE A 247 -6.69 6.96 -21.71
N TYR A 248 -7.51 6.95 -20.68
CA TYR A 248 -8.95 6.71 -20.82
C TYR A 248 -9.65 7.80 -21.63
N LYS A 249 -9.26 9.05 -21.44
CA LYS A 249 -9.77 10.15 -22.26
C LYS A 249 -9.54 9.90 -23.75
N GLU A 250 -8.35 9.40 -24.11
CA GLU A 250 -8.02 9.11 -25.50
C GLU A 250 -8.74 7.88 -26.06
N LEU A 251 -8.99 6.85 -25.24
CA LEU A 251 -9.89 5.74 -25.63
C LEU A 251 -11.27 6.27 -26.03
N GLY A 252 -11.86 7.13 -25.21
CA GLY A 252 -13.12 7.79 -25.51
C GLY A 252 -13.08 8.67 -26.76
N ASN A 253 -12.03 9.48 -26.94
CA ASN A 253 -11.83 10.33 -28.12
C ASN A 253 -11.80 9.54 -29.43
N GLN A 254 -11.20 8.33 -29.40
CA GLN A 254 -11.13 7.46 -30.58
C GLN A 254 -12.34 6.53 -30.71
N GLY A 255 -13.31 6.64 -29.80
CA GLY A 255 -14.55 5.87 -29.81
C GLY A 255 -14.35 4.38 -29.52
N ILE A 256 -13.33 4.02 -28.73
CA ILE A 256 -13.14 2.66 -28.22
C ILE A 256 -14.06 2.50 -27.04
N LYS A 257 -14.99 1.55 -27.10
CA LYS A 257 -15.93 1.23 -26.07
C LYS A 257 -15.58 -0.11 -25.42
N ALA A 258 -16.03 -0.30 -24.19
CA ALA A 258 -15.82 -1.54 -23.45
C ALA A 258 -16.38 -2.77 -24.17
N GLU A 259 -17.54 -2.64 -24.83
CA GLU A 259 -18.15 -3.70 -25.63
C GLU A 259 -17.29 -4.18 -26.82
N ASP A 260 -16.46 -3.27 -27.36
CA ASP A 260 -15.59 -3.57 -28.50
C ASP A 260 -14.22 -4.08 -28.05
N ILE A 261 -13.53 -3.30 -27.18
CA ILE A 261 -12.21 -3.62 -26.62
C ILE A 261 -12.25 -3.28 -25.13
N PRO A 262 -12.66 -4.20 -24.25
CA PRO A 262 -12.61 -3.98 -22.81
C PRO A 262 -11.20 -3.70 -22.33
N VAL A 263 -11.09 -2.79 -21.38
CA VAL A 263 -9.86 -2.58 -20.60
C VAL A 263 -10.07 -3.18 -19.23
N VAL A 264 -9.17 -4.02 -18.75
CA VAL A 264 -9.09 -4.36 -17.32
C VAL A 264 -7.88 -3.64 -16.71
N ALA A 265 -8.12 -2.80 -15.71
CA ALA A 265 -7.09 -2.04 -15.04
C ALA A 265 -6.68 -2.69 -13.70
N PHE A 266 -5.39 -2.59 -13.38
CA PHE A 266 -4.82 -3.08 -12.12
C PHE A 266 -4.41 -1.95 -11.17
N SER A 267 -4.60 -0.70 -11.56
CA SER A 267 -4.22 0.49 -10.78
C SER A 267 -5.24 1.63 -10.93
N VAL A 268 -6.49 1.29 -11.19
CA VAL A 268 -7.61 2.25 -11.22
C VAL A 268 -8.68 1.72 -10.28
N GLY A 269 -8.99 2.48 -9.27
CA GLY A 269 -10.04 2.24 -8.30
C GLY A 269 -10.94 3.47 -8.18
N GLU A 270 -11.77 3.49 -7.16
CA GLU A 270 -12.75 4.56 -6.92
C GLU A 270 -12.10 5.94 -6.76
N GLU A 271 -10.90 5.99 -6.17
CA GLU A 271 -10.18 7.26 -5.94
C GLU A 271 -9.70 7.89 -7.25
N GLU A 272 -9.17 7.07 -8.17
CA GLU A 272 -8.78 7.53 -9.50
C GLU A 272 -10.00 7.98 -10.32
N LEU A 273 -11.15 7.29 -10.19
CA LEU A 273 -12.38 7.63 -10.88
C LEU A 273 -13.06 8.89 -10.31
N ALA A 274 -12.90 9.17 -9.02
CA ALA A 274 -13.50 10.34 -8.39
C ALA A 274 -13.00 11.69 -8.95
N GLY A 275 -11.89 11.69 -9.68
CA GLY A 275 -11.27 12.89 -10.27
C GLY A 275 -11.51 13.11 -11.77
N ILE A 276 -12.21 12.18 -12.45
CA ILE A 276 -12.32 12.19 -13.92
C ILE A 276 -13.76 12.05 -14.41
N ASP A 277 -13.99 12.39 -15.70
CA ASP A 277 -15.23 12.09 -16.39
C ASP A 277 -15.29 10.57 -16.66
N THR A 278 -16.19 9.88 -15.99
CA THR A 278 -16.36 8.43 -16.10
C THR A 278 -17.13 7.98 -17.34
N THR A 279 -17.82 8.91 -18.05
CA THR A 279 -18.65 8.56 -19.20
C THR A 279 -17.94 7.68 -20.25
N PRO A 280 -16.69 7.93 -20.65
CA PRO A 280 -16.00 7.07 -21.62
C PRO A 280 -15.47 5.76 -21.02
N LEU A 281 -15.56 5.57 -19.69
CA LEU A 281 -15.01 4.44 -18.96
C LEU A 281 -16.06 3.38 -18.58
N VAL A 282 -17.34 3.74 -18.64
CA VAL A 282 -18.45 2.84 -18.28
C VAL A 282 -18.36 1.52 -19.06
N GLY A 283 -18.46 0.41 -18.34
CA GLY A 283 -18.33 -0.94 -18.88
C GLY A 283 -16.88 -1.48 -18.93
N HIS A 284 -15.86 -0.62 -18.82
CA HIS A 284 -14.49 -1.11 -18.63
C HIS A 284 -14.32 -1.69 -17.22
N LEU A 285 -13.29 -2.51 -17.03
CA LEU A 285 -13.11 -3.35 -15.86
C LEU A 285 -11.92 -2.92 -15.01
N ALA A 286 -11.96 -3.25 -13.74
CA ALA A 286 -10.79 -3.28 -12.87
C ALA A 286 -10.74 -4.62 -12.11
N ALA A 287 -9.54 -5.07 -11.76
CA ALA A 287 -9.32 -6.25 -10.94
C ALA A 287 -8.65 -5.85 -9.63
N TRP A 288 -9.32 -6.13 -8.52
CA TRP A 288 -8.86 -5.81 -7.18
C TRP A 288 -9.24 -6.91 -6.17
N ASN A 289 -8.92 -6.72 -4.92
CA ASN A 289 -9.36 -7.59 -3.82
C ASN A 289 -10.48 -6.95 -2.99
N TYR A 290 -10.77 -5.69 -3.26
CA TYR A 290 -11.81 -4.90 -2.62
C TYR A 290 -12.34 -3.83 -3.58
N PHE A 291 -13.64 -3.59 -3.51
CA PHE A 291 -14.31 -2.40 -4.03
C PHE A 291 -15.22 -1.82 -2.94
N GLN A 292 -15.42 -0.51 -2.96
CA GLN A 292 -16.33 0.14 -2.01
C GLN A 292 -17.75 -0.46 -2.02
N SER A 293 -18.19 -0.97 -3.17
CA SER A 293 -19.48 -1.59 -3.37
C SER A 293 -19.66 -2.97 -2.75
N VAL A 294 -18.64 -3.55 -2.10
CA VAL A 294 -18.77 -4.81 -1.36
C VAL A 294 -19.81 -4.68 -0.26
N GLU A 295 -20.82 -5.57 -0.26
CA GLU A 295 -21.86 -5.64 0.75
C GLU A 295 -21.38 -6.45 1.97
N ASP A 296 -20.82 -5.76 2.97
CA ASP A 296 -20.38 -6.36 4.24
C ASP A 296 -20.53 -5.33 5.37
N PRO A 297 -21.07 -5.72 6.55
CA PRO A 297 -21.27 -4.78 7.66
C PRO A 297 -19.99 -4.08 8.15
N ILE A 298 -18.83 -4.76 8.09
CA ILE A 298 -17.55 -4.16 8.50
C ILE A 298 -17.13 -3.12 7.47
N ASN A 299 -17.40 -3.37 6.18
CA ASN A 299 -17.18 -2.40 5.11
C ASN A 299 -18.07 -1.16 5.30
N ASP A 300 -19.35 -1.34 5.59
CA ASP A 300 -20.26 -0.22 5.86
C ASP A 300 -19.78 0.65 7.01
N GLU A 301 -19.29 0.03 8.09
CA GLU A 301 -18.70 0.75 9.24
C GLU A 301 -17.44 1.52 8.83
N PHE A 302 -16.57 0.90 8.03
CA PHE A 302 -15.33 1.52 7.55
C PHE A 302 -15.63 2.72 6.63
N ILE A 303 -16.55 2.58 5.67
CA ILE A 303 -16.99 3.66 4.77
C ILE A 303 -17.58 4.82 5.58
N ALA A 304 -18.44 4.53 6.55
CA ALA A 304 -19.05 5.54 7.40
C ALA A 304 -17.99 6.31 8.22
N ALA A 305 -17.03 5.58 8.80
CA ALA A 305 -15.93 6.17 9.55
C ALA A 305 -15.03 7.04 8.65
N TRP A 306 -14.73 6.56 7.44
CA TRP A 306 -13.94 7.31 6.46
C TRP A 306 -14.62 8.61 6.02
N LYS A 307 -15.90 8.56 5.67
CA LYS A 307 -16.69 9.75 5.31
C LYS A 307 -16.75 10.77 6.46
N ALA A 308 -16.94 10.28 7.69
CA ALA A 308 -16.93 11.13 8.88
C ALA A 308 -15.55 11.78 9.11
N TYR A 309 -14.47 11.00 8.98
CA TYR A 309 -13.11 11.51 9.12
C TYR A 309 -12.77 12.58 8.06
N LYS A 310 -13.15 12.35 6.81
CA LYS A 310 -12.94 13.32 5.72
C LYS A 310 -13.91 14.53 5.80
N GLY A 311 -15.00 14.42 6.58
CA GLY A 311 -16.06 15.44 6.60
C GLY A 311 -16.76 15.61 5.25
N LYS A 312 -16.81 14.54 4.43
CA LYS A 312 -17.29 14.58 3.05
C LYS A 312 -18.02 13.29 2.70
N ASP A 313 -19.33 13.38 2.45
CA ASP A 313 -20.19 12.23 2.11
C ASP A 313 -19.80 11.54 0.78
N THR A 314 -19.12 12.28 -0.12
CA THR A 314 -18.65 11.76 -1.39
C THR A 314 -17.23 11.19 -1.33
N ALA A 315 -16.62 11.06 -0.13
CA ALA A 315 -15.32 10.42 0.02
C ALA A 315 -15.47 8.92 -0.29
N VAL A 316 -14.58 8.41 -1.11
CA VAL A 316 -14.56 7.00 -1.54
C VAL A 316 -13.47 6.21 -0.83
N THR A 317 -13.66 4.89 -0.79
CA THR A 317 -12.67 3.93 -0.32
C THR A 317 -12.22 3.05 -1.49
N ASN A 318 -11.01 2.48 -1.42
CA ASN A 318 -10.44 1.63 -2.47
C ASN A 318 -9.60 0.49 -1.87
N ASP A 319 -9.14 -0.43 -2.72
CA ASP A 319 -8.35 -1.61 -2.31
C ASP A 319 -7.09 -1.28 -1.49
N PRO A 320 -6.22 -0.31 -1.86
CA PRO A 320 -5.05 -0.01 -1.04
C PRO A 320 -5.39 0.54 0.35
N MET A 321 -6.55 1.16 0.53
CA MET A 321 -7.05 1.59 1.85
C MET A 321 -7.47 0.37 2.68
N GLU A 322 -8.15 -0.62 2.08
CA GLU A 322 -8.44 -1.90 2.73
C GLU A 322 -7.15 -2.62 3.12
N ALA A 323 -6.17 -2.66 2.22
CA ALA A 323 -4.89 -3.29 2.49
C ALA A 323 -4.15 -2.64 3.68
N HIS A 324 -4.26 -1.31 3.84
CA HIS A 324 -3.79 -0.60 5.03
C HIS A 324 -4.58 -0.98 6.28
N TYR A 325 -5.92 -1.04 6.17
CA TYR A 325 -6.77 -1.49 7.27
C TYR A 325 -6.38 -2.87 7.76
N ILE A 326 -6.18 -3.82 6.87
CA ILE A 326 -5.75 -5.19 7.20
C ILE A 326 -4.36 -5.17 7.83
N GLY A 327 -3.39 -4.55 7.17
CA GLY A 327 -2.00 -4.51 7.64
C GLY A 327 -1.85 -3.85 9.00
N PHE A 328 -2.53 -2.73 9.24
CA PHE A 328 -2.51 -2.04 10.52
C PHE A 328 -3.12 -2.90 11.65
N ASN A 329 -4.26 -3.52 11.41
CA ASN A 329 -4.90 -4.39 12.40
C ASN A 329 -4.07 -5.66 12.68
N MET A 330 -3.37 -6.21 11.66
CA MET A 330 -2.44 -7.32 11.84
C MET A 330 -1.24 -6.89 12.69
N TRP A 331 -0.67 -5.71 12.42
CA TRP A 331 0.43 -5.17 13.22
C TRP A 331 0.03 -4.95 14.68
N VAL A 332 -1.13 -4.34 14.92
CA VAL A 332 -1.66 -4.15 16.30
C VAL A 332 -1.76 -5.47 17.02
N LYS A 333 -2.38 -6.50 16.41
CA LYS A 333 -2.50 -7.84 17.02
C LYS A 333 -1.14 -8.51 17.28
N ALA A 334 -0.20 -8.36 16.34
CA ALA A 334 1.14 -8.94 16.50
C ALA A 334 1.92 -8.27 17.64
N VAL A 335 1.85 -6.95 17.76
CA VAL A 335 2.45 -6.20 18.87
C VAL A 335 1.83 -6.57 20.21
N GLU A 336 0.50 -6.73 20.29
CA GLU A 336 -0.20 -7.19 21.49
C GLU A 336 0.23 -8.61 21.88
N ALA A 337 0.34 -9.51 20.91
CA ALA A 337 0.77 -10.89 21.13
C ALA A 337 2.24 -10.99 21.56
N ALA A 338 3.11 -10.19 20.95
CA ALA A 338 4.53 -10.12 21.30
C ALA A 338 4.80 -9.37 22.61
N GLY A 339 3.87 -8.50 23.05
CA GLY A 339 4.04 -7.63 24.21
C GLY A 339 5.14 -6.57 24.04
N THR A 340 5.58 -6.33 22.81
CA THR A 340 6.67 -5.42 22.45
C THR A 340 6.53 -4.92 21.02
N THR A 341 7.19 -3.81 20.70
CA THR A 341 7.35 -3.30 19.33
C THR A 341 8.70 -3.69 18.70
N ASP A 342 9.45 -4.58 19.33
CA ASP A 342 10.68 -5.12 18.75
C ASP A 342 10.41 -5.80 17.42
N SER A 343 11.20 -5.45 16.39
CA SER A 343 10.93 -5.89 15.02
C SER A 343 10.95 -7.40 14.86
N ASP A 344 11.93 -8.10 15.47
CA ASP A 344 12.04 -9.55 15.34
C ASP A 344 10.85 -10.27 16.00
N ALA A 345 10.48 -9.83 17.20
CA ALA A 345 9.33 -10.37 17.92
C ALA A 345 8.00 -10.13 17.18
N VAL A 346 7.84 -8.95 16.56
CA VAL A 346 6.64 -8.60 15.77
C VAL A 346 6.60 -9.40 14.47
N ILE A 347 7.71 -9.56 13.76
CA ILE A 347 7.81 -10.36 12.54
C ILE A 347 7.40 -11.83 12.83
N ASP A 348 7.93 -12.40 13.90
CA ASP A 348 7.61 -13.78 14.31
C ASP A 348 6.13 -13.92 14.70
N ALA A 349 5.57 -12.90 15.37
CA ALA A 349 4.17 -12.90 15.80
C ALA A 349 3.17 -12.65 14.66
N LEU A 350 3.59 -12.06 13.52
CA LEU A 350 2.71 -11.73 12.39
C LEU A 350 2.26 -12.97 11.62
N VAL A 351 3.11 -13.99 11.50
CA VAL A 351 2.78 -15.20 10.74
C VAL A 351 1.60 -15.92 11.38
N GLY A 352 0.55 -16.15 10.60
CA GLY A 352 -0.68 -16.77 11.06
C GLY A 352 -1.69 -15.81 11.73
N VAL A 353 -1.36 -14.53 11.88
CA VAL A 353 -2.35 -13.52 12.33
C VAL A 353 -3.48 -13.44 11.32
N ALA A 354 -4.71 -13.47 11.83
CA ALA A 354 -5.92 -13.27 11.02
C ALA A 354 -6.72 -12.08 11.56
N VAL A 355 -7.19 -11.22 10.66
CA VAL A 355 -8.05 -10.08 10.98
C VAL A 355 -9.24 -10.04 10.03
N PRO A 356 -10.39 -9.47 10.45
CA PRO A 356 -11.48 -9.21 9.52
C PRO A 356 -10.98 -8.34 8.37
N ASN A 357 -11.41 -8.67 7.16
CA ASN A 357 -11.23 -7.82 5.98
C ASN A 357 -12.54 -7.07 5.65
N LEU A 358 -12.51 -6.19 4.65
CA LEU A 358 -13.69 -5.44 4.21
C LEU A 358 -14.42 -6.13 3.05
N SER A 359 -13.83 -7.20 2.50
CA SER A 359 -14.38 -7.96 1.37
C SER A 359 -15.13 -9.24 1.80
N GLY A 360 -15.44 -9.36 3.08
CA GLY A 360 -16.13 -10.47 3.70
C GLY A 360 -15.18 -11.58 4.20
N GLY A 361 -15.14 -11.80 5.50
CA GLY A 361 -14.36 -12.84 6.16
C GLY A 361 -13.06 -12.33 6.81
N TYR A 362 -12.02 -13.14 6.78
CA TYR A 362 -10.76 -12.89 7.48
C TYR A 362 -9.57 -13.05 6.53
N SER A 363 -8.74 -12.04 6.44
CA SER A 363 -7.42 -12.17 5.83
C SER A 363 -6.42 -12.71 6.84
N SER A 364 -5.57 -13.63 6.41
CA SER A 364 -4.54 -14.27 7.24
C SER A 364 -3.15 -14.03 6.64
N MET A 365 -2.17 -13.75 7.49
CA MET A 365 -0.77 -13.61 7.09
C MET A 365 -0.12 -14.98 6.90
N GLY A 366 0.35 -15.25 5.70
CA GLY A 366 1.10 -16.46 5.36
C GLY A 366 2.55 -16.42 5.82
N PRO A 367 3.23 -17.59 5.83
CA PRO A 367 4.66 -17.67 6.19
C PRO A 367 5.58 -16.99 5.16
N ASN A 368 5.06 -16.71 3.97
CA ASN A 368 5.73 -15.95 2.91
C ASN A 368 5.47 -14.44 3.00
N HIS A 369 4.90 -13.97 4.11
CA HIS A 369 4.53 -12.58 4.38
C HIS A 369 3.49 -11.98 3.42
N HIS A 370 2.71 -12.81 2.75
CA HIS A 370 1.55 -12.43 1.94
C HIS A 370 0.26 -12.78 2.65
N ILE A 371 -0.80 -12.07 2.33
CA ILE A 371 -2.10 -12.29 2.95
C ILE A 371 -3.07 -13.04 2.03
N THR A 372 -4.07 -13.68 2.63
CA THR A 372 -5.21 -14.23 1.89
C THR A 372 -6.21 -13.13 1.58
N LYS A 373 -6.64 -13.03 0.32
CA LYS A 373 -7.68 -12.08 -0.15
C LYS A 373 -8.58 -12.74 -1.20
N PRO A 374 -9.85 -12.30 -1.37
CA PRO A 374 -10.63 -12.68 -2.55
C PRO A 374 -10.06 -11.97 -3.78
N VAL A 375 -10.44 -12.40 -4.97
CA VAL A 375 -10.19 -11.66 -6.21
C VAL A 375 -11.53 -11.22 -6.76
N LEU A 376 -11.67 -9.94 -7.05
CA LEU A 376 -12.89 -9.32 -7.55
C LEU A 376 -12.61 -8.70 -8.92
N ILE A 377 -13.56 -8.85 -9.83
CA ILE A 377 -13.61 -8.07 -11.07
C ILE A 377 -14.80 -7.13 -10.95
N GLY A 378 -14.53 -5.85 -11.08
CA GLY A 378 -15.53 -4.79 -11.02
C GLY A 378 -15.65 -4.09 -12.38
N GLU A 379 -16.89 -3.84 -12.79
CA GLU A 379 -17.24 -3.04 -13.96
C GLU A 379 -17.49 -1.60 -13.55
N ILE A 380 -16.85 -0.65 -14.22
CA ILE A 380 -16.98 0.78 -13.97
C ILE A 380 -18.37 1.25 -14.32
N GLN A 381 -19.05 1.91 -13.36
CA GLN A 381 -20.36 2.50 -13.49
C GLN A 381 -20.28 4.02 -13.73
N ASP A 382 -21.40 4.63 -14.12
CA ASP A 382 -21.49 6.06 -14.45
C ASP A 382 -21.28 6.99 -13.26
N ASP A 383 -21.50 6.49 -12.05
CA ASP A 383 -21.28 7.21 -10.79
C ASP A 383 -19.82 7.09 -10.24
N GLY A 384 -18.94 6.41 -10.99
CA GLY A 384 -17.54 6.17 -10.58
C GLY A 384 -17.38 5.07 -9.54
N GLN A 385 -18.41 4.28 -9.29
CA GLN A 385 -18.35 3.06 -8.50
C GLN A 385 -18.14 1.83 -9.39
N PHE A 386 -18.01 0.67 -8.77
CA PHE A 386 -17.85 -0.60 -9.47
C PHE A 386 -19.01 -1.53 -9.14
N GLU A 387 -19.59 -2.13 -10.18
CA GLU A 387 -20.42 -3.32 -10.02
C GLU A 387 -19.51 -4.56 -10.02
N ILE A 388 -19.60 -5.38 -8.98
CA ILE A 388 -18.79 -6.61 -8.89
C ILE A 388 -19.41 -7.67 -9.81
N VAL A 389 -18.76 -7.93 -10.93
CA VAL A 389 -19.23 -8.87 -11.96
C VAL A 389 -18.65 -10.28 -11.78
N SER A 390 -17.55 -10.41 -11.02
CA SER A 390 -16.96 -11.71 -10.70
C SER A 390 -16.23 -11.68 -9.37
N GLN A 391 -16.26 -12.81 -8.67
CA GLN A 391 -15.54 -13.02 -7.41
C GLN A 391 -15.07 -14.46 -7.31
N THR A 392 -13.85 -14.67 -6.80
CA THR A 392 -13.38 -16.02 -6.48
C THR A 392 -14.23 -16.69 -5.40
N PRO A 393 -14.45 -18.02 -5.45
CA PRO A 393 -15.27 -18.73 -4.47
C PRO A 393 -14.75 -18.66 -3.02
N GLY A 394 -13.53 -18.18 -2.82
CA GLY A 394 -12.89 -18.07 -1.50
C GLY A 394 -11.64 -17.22 -1.56
N LEU A 395 -10.95 -17.19 -0.42
CA LEU A 395 -9.71 -16.43 -0.28
C LEU A 395 -8.54 -17.15 -0.97
N VAL A 396 -7.74 -16.39 -1.68
CA VAL A 396 -6.51 -16.84 -2.35
C VAL A 396 -5.32 -16.34 -1.52
N LEU A 397 -4.37 -17.21 -1.19
CA LEU A 397 -3.10 -16.78 -0.61
C LEU A 397 -2.22 -16.20 -1.71
N GLY A 398 -1.62 -15.03 -1.43
CA GLY A 398 -0.64 -14.44 -2.35
C GLY A 398 0.57 -15.34 -2.54
N ASP A 399 0.93 -15.54 -3.81
CA ASP A 399 2.10 -16.31 -4.22
C ASP A 399 3.19 -15.36 -4.69
N GLU A 400 4.31 -15.38 -4.01
CA GLU A 400 5.44 -14.51 -4.31
C GLU A 400 6.24 -14.93 -5.55
N TRP A 401 6.13 -16.19 -5.97
CA TRP A 401 6.89 -16.72 -7.09
C TRP A 401 5.99 -17.27 -8.20
N SER A 402 6.09 -16.67 -9.38
CA SER A 402 5.26 -17.08 -10.51
C SER A 402 5.67 -18.44 -11.11
N ASP A 403 4.71 -19.32 -11.29
CA ASP A 403 4.89 -20.60 -12.01
C ASP A 403 5.21 -20.42 -13.51
N TYR A 404 5.01 -19.22 -14.05
CA TYR A 404 5.15 -18.93 -15.49
C TYR A 404 6.49 -18.31 -15.87
N LEU A 405 7.32 -17.90 -14.90
CA LEU A 405 8.68 -17.45 -15.16
C LEU A 405 9.67 -18.58 -14.89
N GLU A 406 10.60 -18.78 -15.81
CA GLU A 406 11.62 -19.81 -15.67
C GLU A 406 12.45 -19.57 -14.40
N GLY A 407 12.54 -20.58 -13.55
CA GLY A 407 13.26 -20.56 -12.29
C GLY A 407 12.47 -20.05 -11.08
N SER A 408 11.37 -19.31 -11.26
CA SER A 408 10.59 -18.80 -10.12
C SER A 408 9.95 -19.94 -9.32
N LYS A 409 9.31 -20.87 -9.96
CA LYS A 409 8.65 -22.03 -9.32
C LYS A 409 9.58 -22.91 -8.47
N ASP A 410 10.87 -22.84 -8.71
CA ASP A 410 11.89 -23.62 -7.99
C ASP A 410 12.51 -22.80 -6.83
N LEU A 411 12.11 -21.55 -6.64
CA LEU A 411 12.56 -20.71 -5.55
C LEU A 411 11.75 -21.00 -4.29
N ILE A 412 12.41 -20.91 -3.17
CA ILE A 412 11.76 -20.88 -1.86
C ILE A 412 11.51 -19.43 -1.47
N SER A 413 10.56 -19.20 -0.58
CA SER A 413 10.28 -17.88 0.01
C SER A 413 11.47 -17.43 0.86
N ASP A 414 12.51 -16.93 0.18
CA ASP A 414 13.74 -16.43 0.80
C ASP A 414 14.04 -15.03 0.26
N TRP A 415 13.86 -14.03 1.12
CA TRP A 415 14.08 -12.63 0.78
C TRP A 415 15.49 -12.33 0.22
N ARG A 416 16.47 -13.20 0.48
CA ARG A 416 17.82 -13.08 -0.08
C ARG A 416 17.88 -13.36 -1.56
N LYS A 417 16.84 -13.94 -2.15
CA LYS A 417 16.75 -14.21 -3.60
C LYS A 417 15.44 -13.67 -4.14
N PRO A 418 15.45 -12.95 -5.26
CA PRO A 418 16.61 -12.49 -6.04
C PRO A 418 17.32 -11.27 -5.46
N LEU A 419 16.89 -10.70 -4.32
CA LEU A 419 17.34 -9.42 -3.78
C LEU A 419 18.80 -9.43 -3.32
N ALA A 420 19.34 -10.57 -2.88
CA ALA A 420 20.74 -10.71 -2.46
C ALA A 420 21.76 -10.30 -3.53
N CYS A 421 21.33 -10.21 -4.78
CA CYS A 421 22.20 -9.84 -5.88
C CYS A 421 22.20 -8.36 -6.23
N GLY A 422 21.40 -7.53 -5.55
CA GLY A 422 21.23 -6.12 -5.91
C GLY A 422 20.79 -5.93 -7.37
N ASN A 423 19.96 -4.97 -7.62
CA ASN A 423 19.50 -4.62 -8.97
C ASN A 423 19.15 -5.85 -9.86
N PHE A 424 18.34 -6.77 -9.35
CA PHE A 424 17.83 -7.85 -10.18
C PHE A 424 17.07 -7.27 -11.38
N ASN A 425 17.56 -7.57 -12.58
CA ASN A 425 16.93 -7.13 -13.81
C ASN A 425 15.97 -8.20 -14.29
N VAL A 426 14.67 -7.96 -14.10
CA VAL A 426 13.60 -8.90 -14.49
C VAL A 426 13.51 -9.18 -15.98
N VAL A 427 13.99 -8.27 -16.84
CA VAL A 427 14.02 -8.47 -18.30
C VAL A 427 15.09 -9.47 -18.72
N THR A 428 16.27 -9.40 -18.07
CA THR A 428 17.40 -10.26 -18.40
C THR A 428 17.47 -11.51 -17.51
N GLY A 429 16.69 -11.56 -16.41
CA GLY A 429 16.77 -12.60 -15.38
C GLY A 429 18.12 -12.65 -14.67
N LYS A 430 18.88 -11.56 -14.69
CA LYS A 430 20.24 -11.49 -14.13
C LYS A 430 20.34 -10.41 -13.07
N CYS A 431 21.18 -10.66 -12.08
CA CYS A 431 21.62 -9.63 -11.17
C CYS A 431 22.50 -8.64 -11.93
N GLY A 432 22.16 -7.36 -11.93
CA GLY A 432 23.08 -6.31 -12.36
C GLY A 432 24.22 -6.25 -11.33
N GLY A 433 25.45 -6.52 -11.76
CA GLY A 433 26.59 -6.26 -10.91
C GLY A 433 26.53 -4.82 -10.42
N ALA A 434 26.97 -4.59 -9.19
CA ALA A 434 27.12 -3.25 -8.64
C ALA A 434 27.88 -2.38 -9.64
N SER A 435 27.22 -1.33 -10.14
CA SER A 435 27.83 -0.28 -10.96
C SER A 435 28.58 0.68 -10.06
#